data_d5f835d682aa0a1cfd743808d7f2c660
#
_entry.id   d5f835d682aa0a1cfd743808d7f2c660
#
_cell.length_a   1.000
_cell.length_b   1.000
_cell.length_c   1.000
_cell.angle_alpha   90.00
_cell.angle_beta   90.00
_cell.angle_gamma   90.00
#
_symmetry.space_group_name_H-M   'P 1'
#
loop_
_entity.id
_entity.type
_entity.pdbx_description
1 polymer ?
#
loop_
_entity_poly.entity_id
_entity_poly.type
_entity_poly.pdbx_seq_one_letter_code
_entity_poly.pdbx_strand_id
1 'polypeptide(L)'
;MSVAEPAPRRRRRRGWIIALAVLVVVLVVAVVVGESAARAYATGRIHDELATAFGLDADHPMDVDLGPGLLLAQAATGTIDSVDVAIDDVPLGDLTGTVDLEATGIPLDAERAVGTVRATATVDEKNVAKLGGYLSGVDLDSITLGDGTIDVAATVKALFLSVPVSAAIVPTAEDGQLVFTPRSVTVNGQVVDVADLTSGPLGSLASKFLGSQSFCVAQYLPSAVELDSVQVRRADLVLVFAGDDVVLGGPALSTKGTCPS
;
A
#
# COMPACT_ATOMS: atom_id res chain seq x y z
N MET A 1 46.89 53.11 58.02
CA MET A 1 46.84 52.53 56.64
C MET A 1 45.95 51.32 56.73
N SER A 2 44.64 51.49 56.38
CA SER A 2 43.67 50.39 56.34
C SER A 2 43.56 49.87 54.91
N VAL A 3 43.93 48.61 54.70
CA VAL A 3 43.84 47.92 53.44
C VAL A 3 42.43 47.44 53.30
N ALA A 4 41.70 47.92 52.31
CA ALA A 4 40.35 47.48 51.95
C ALA A 4 40.45 46.15 51.19
N GLU A 5 39.79 45.12 51.74
CA GLU A 5 39.71 43.78 51.17
C GLU A 5 38.64 43.75 50.03
N PRO A 6 38.95 43.23 48.85
CA PRO A 6 38.00 43.22 47.75
C PRO A 6 36.92 42.14 47.94
N ALA A 7 35.69 42.53 47.95
CA ALA A 7 34.52 41.65 48.06
C ALA A 7 34.38 40.66 46.89
N PRO A 8 33.92 39.42 47.13
CA PRO A 8 33.97 38.34 46.16
C PRO A 8 32.93 38.50 45.03
N ARG A 9 33.41 38.58 43.79
CA ARG A 9 32.61 38.63 42.53
C ARG A 9 31.83 37.35 42.19
N ARG A 10 31.71 36.38 43.12
CA ARG A 10 31.15 35.02 42.88
C ARG A 10 29.61 35.00 42.70
N ARG A 11 28.85 35.94 43.20
CA ARG A 11 27.36 35.90 43.17
C ARG A 11 26.77 36.22 41.82
N ARG A 12 27.41 37.02 40.99
CA ARG A 12 26.89 37.43 39.68
C ARG A 12 26.95 36.30 38.62
N ARG A 13 27.92 35.40 38.70
CA ARG A 13 28.06 34.23 37.78
C ARG A 13 26.98 33.19 38.01
N ARG A 14 26.56 32.94 39.29
CA ARG A 14 25.47 31.98 39.58
C ARG A 14 24.12 32.43 39.02
N GLY A 15 23.78 33.72 39.10
CA GLY A 15 22.54 34.23 38.54
C GLY A 15 22.46 34.09 37.03
N TRP A 16 23.59 34.29 36.33
CA TRP A 16 23.64 34.14 34.88
C TRP A 16 23.54 32.66 34.43
N ILE A 17 24.12 31.73 35.19
CA ILE A 17 23.98 30.29 34.95
C ILE A 17 22.53 29.82 35.13
N ILE A 18 21.85 30.32 36.17
CA ILE A 18 20.45 30.01 36.42
C ILE A 18 19.57 30.59 35.30
N ALA A 19 19.81 31.85 34.89
CA ALA A 19 19.09 32.47 33.78
C ALA A 19 19.29 31.71 32.47
N LEU A 20 20.53 31.27 32.18
CA LEU A 20 20.81 30.46 31.01
C LEU A 20 20.13 29.09 31.07
N ALA A 21 20.14 28.43 32.25
CA ALA A 21 19.47 27.16 32.44
C ALA A 21 17.95 27.29 32.26
N VAL A 22 17.33 28.33 32.82
CA VAL A 22 15.90 28.62 32.58
C VAL A 22 15.60 28.88 31.13
N LEU A 23 16.44 29.67 30.43
CA LEU A 23 16.29 29.91 28.99
C LEU A 23 16.34 28.63 28.19
N VAL A 24 17.33 27.74 28.46
CA VAL A 24 17.46 26.43 27.80
C VAL A 24 16.21 25.58 28.06
N VAL A 25 15.71 25.52 29.29
CA VAL A 25 14.49 24.77 29.60
C VAL A 25 13.29 25.31 28.83
N VAL A 26 13.12 26.63 28.80
CA VAL A 26 12.03 27.28 28.04
C VAL A 26 12.14 26.96 26.54
N LEU A 27 13.36 27.00 25.96
CA LEU A 27 13.58 26.63 24.56
C LEU A 27 13.26 25.17 24.30
N VAL A 28 13.69 24.26 25.17
CA VAL A 28 13.39 22.82 25.03
C VAL A 28 11.86 22.60 25.09
N VAL A 29 11.17 23.20 26.04
CA VAL A 29 9.71 23.11 26.13
C VAL A 29 9.04 23.67 24.88
N ALA A 30 9.51 24.80 24.38
CA ALA A 30 8.95 25.41 23.16
C ALA A 30 9.14 24.50 21.93
N VAL A 31 10.31 23.84 21.80
CA VAL A 31 10.56 22.87 20.71
C VAL A 31 9.66 21.66 20.87
N VAL A 32 9.53 21.08 22.06
CA VAL A 32 8.68 19.89 22.26
C VAL A 32 7.21 20.19 21.99
N VAL A 33 6.70 21.34 22.47
CA VAL A 33 5.31 21.75 22.21
C VAL A 33 5.10 22.07 20.72
N GLY A 34 6.06 22.76 20.09
CA GLY A 34 6.01 23.06 18.66
C GLY A 34 6.03 21.81 17.80
N GLU A 35 6.88 20.84 18.13
CA GLU A 35 6.97 19.55 17.45
C GLU A 35 5.66 18.75 17.55
N SER A 36 5.09 18.64 18.76
CA SER A 36 3.84 17.91 18.93
C SER A 36 2.67 18.56 18.17
N ALA A 37 2.62 19.90 18.14
CA ALA A 37 1.61 20.62 17.37
C ALA A 37 1.80 20.45 15.86
N ALA A 38 3.06 20.49 15.38
CA ALA A 38 3.38 20.27 13.96
C ALA A 38 3.02 18.85 13.51
N ARG A 39 3.34 17.82 14.33
CA ARG A 39 2.97 16.43 14.04
C ARG A 39 1.45 16.26 13.99
N ALA A 40 0.72 16.75 15.00
CA ALA A 40 -0.73 16.65 15.03
C ALA A 40 -1.39 17.34 13.81
N TYR A 41 -0.88 18.50 13.40
CA TYR A 41 -1.36 19.18 12.20
C TYR A 41 -1.08 18.39 10.92
N ALA A 42 0.15 17.88 10.74
CA ALA A 42 0.52 17.09 9.57
C ALA A 42 -0.28 15.78 9.49
N THR A 43 -0.40 15.05 10.60
CA THR A 43 -1.21 13.83 10.68
C THR A 43 -2.67 14.10 10.31
N GLY A 44 -3.28 15.17 10.84
CA GLY A 44 -4.65 15.54 10.50
C GLY A 44 -4.82 15.87 9.01
N ARG A 45 -3.88 16.59 8.41
CA ARG A 45 -3.91 16.88 6.96
C ARG A 45 -3.79 15.64 6.11
N ILE A 46 -2.86 14.72 6.43
CA ILE A 46 -2.70 13.45 5.71
C ILE A 46 -3.98 12.63 5.85
N HIS A 47 -4.54 12.53 7.03
CA HIS A 47 -5.79 11.83 7.29
C HIS A 47 -6.93 12.36 6.41
N ASP A 48 -7.16 13.67 6.39
CA ASP A 48 -8.25 14.30 5.61
C ASP A 48 -8.09 14.05 4.10
N GLU A 49 -6.85 14.17 3.58
CA GLU A 49 -6.57 13.95 2.17
C GLU A 49 -6.76 12.48 1.77
N LEU A 50 -6.29 11.53 2.60
CA LEU A 50 -6.45 10.10 2.34
C LEU A 50 -7.89 9.65 2.50
N ALA A 51 -8.63 10.13 3.52
CA ALA A 51 -10.05 9.86 3.67
C ALA A 51 -10.82 10.30 2.41
N THR A 52 -10.52 11.49 1.89
CA THR A 52 -11.11 11.98 0.64
C THR A 52 -10.71 11.13 -0.58
N ALA A 53 -9.41 10.77 -0.69
CA ALA A 53 -8.89 10.02 -1.83
C ALA A 53 -9.45 8.60 -1.91
N PHE A 54 -9.63 7.93 -0.79
CA PHE A 54 -10.19 6.57 -0.70
C PHE A 54 -11.71 6.55 -0.52
N GLY A 55 -12.36 7.73 -0.40
CA GLY A 55 -13.82 7.82 -0.19
C GLY A 55 -14.26 7.27 1.17
N LEU A 56 -13.42 7.45 2.20
CA LEU A 56 -13.67 7.02 3.57
C LEU A 56 -14.40 8.11 4.36
N ASP A 57 -15.02 7.72 5.46
CA ASP A 57 -15.59 8.67 6.41
C ASP A 57 -14.48 9.51 7.07
N ALA A 58 -14.78 10.76 7.42
CA ALA A 58 -13.82 11.70 7.97
C ALA A 58 -13.23 11.28 9.35
N ASP A 59 -13.85 10.35 10.03
CA ASP A 59 -13.42 9.77 11.32
C ASP A 59 -12.93 8.32 11.18
N HIS A 60 -12.70 7.85 9.93
CA HIS A 60 -12.18 6.52 9.68
C HIS A 60 -10.80 6.33 10.33
N PRO A 61 -10.58 5.26 11.11
CA PRO A 61 -9.33 5.08 11.82
C PRO A 61 -8.17 4.83 10.86
N MET A 62 -7.11 5.62 11.00
CA MET A 62 -5.85 5.48 10.26
C MET A 62 -4.69 5.66 11.22
N ASP A 63 -3.65 4.88 11.07
CA ASP A 63 -2.38 5.06 11.77
C ASP A 63 -1.41 5.80 10.86
N VAL A 64 -0.98 6.99 11.27
CA VAL A 64 -0.08 7.85 10.48
C VAL A 64 1.19 8.10 11.28
N ASP A 65 2.31 7.56 10.81
CA ASP A 65 3.65 7.79 11.35
C ASP A 65 4.46 8.70 10.40
N LEU A 66 5.01 9.76 10.97
CA LEU A 66 5.84 10.74 10.26
C LEU A 66 7.35 10.46 10.39
N GLY A 67 7.68 9.23 10.71
CA GLY A 67 9.04 8.78 10.87
C GLY A 67 9.79 9.38 12.08
N PRO A 68 11.03 8.95 12.28
CA PRO A 68 11.88 9.41 13.36
C PRO A 68 12.43 10.82 13.11
N GLY A 69 12.79 11.50 14.19
CA GLY A 69 13.41 12.82 14.12
C GLY A 69 12.45 13.96 14.44
N LEU A 70 12.94 15.19 14.30
CA LEU A 70 12.15 16.39 14.54
C LEU A 70 11.51 16.87 13.23
N LEU A 71 10.20 16.81 13.13
CA LEU A 71 9.44 17.26 11.95
C LEU A 71 9.72 18.73 11.62
N LEU A 72 9.86 19.58 12.65
CA LEU A 72 10.23 20.99 12.47
C LEU A 72 11.62 21.16 11.83
N ALA A 73 12.57 20.28 12.17
CA ALA A 73 13.91 20.33 11.57
C ALA A 73 13.87 19.85 10.10
N GLN A 74 13.13 18.78 9.81
CA GLN A 74 12.90 18.29 8.46
C GLN A 74 12.18 19.34 7.62
N ALA A 75 11.15 19.99 8.16
CA ALA A 75 10.47 21.10 7.49
C ALA A 75 11.40 22.29 7.19
N ALA A 76 12.34 22.60 8.08
CA ALA A 76 13.33 23.65 7.85
C ALA A 76 14.33 23.29 6.72
N THR A 77 14.59 22.01 6.48
CA THR A 77 15.39 21.54 5.33
C THR A 77 14.59 21.40 4.04
N GLY A 78 13.25 21.47 4.13
CA GLY A 78 12.33 21.39 2.99
C GLY A 78 12.03 19.98 2.51
N THR A 79 12.32 18.95 3.34
CA THR A 79 12.05 17.55 3.00
C THR A 79 11.68 16.80 4.27
N ILE A 80 10.61 16.00 4.21
CA ILE A 80 10.21 15.03 5.23
C ILE A 80 10.82 13.67 4.85
N ASP A 81 11.46 13.03 5.82
CA ASP A 81 12.25 11.81 5.57
C ASP A 81 11.36 10.61 5.21
N SER A 82 10.31 10.35 5.98
CA SER A 82 9.35 9.28 5.71
C SER A 82 7.97 9.60 6.25
N VAL A 83 6.97 9.02 5.61
CA VAL A 83 5.58 8.96 6.06
C VAL A 83 5.09 7.55 5.82
N ASP A 84 4.57 6.92 6.86
CA ASP A 84 3.97 5.59 6.83
C ASP A 84 2.52 5.71 7.28
N VAL A 85 1.59 5.11 6.53
CA VAL A 85 0.16 5.14 6.85
C VAL A 85 -0.42 3.75 6.71
N ALA A 86 -1.09 3.26 7.76
CA ALA A 86 -1.85 2.03 7.72
C ALA A 86 -3.35 2.34 7.83
N ILE A 87 -4.15 1.78 6.94
CA ILE A 87 -5.59 1.98 6.86
C ILE A 87 -6.27 0.62 6.74
N ASP A 88 -7.08 0.28 7.71
CA ASP A 88 -7.90 -0.93 7.67
C ASP A 88 -9.25 -0.66 6.97
N ASP A 89 -9.91 -1.73 6.54
CA ASP A 89 -11.27 -1.69 5.96
C ASP A 89 -11.45 -0.73 4.77
N VAL A 90 -10.40 -0.55 3.97
CA VAL A 90 -10.45 0.30 2.77
C VAL A 90 -11.31 -0.37 1.69
N PRO A 91 -12.29 0.34 1.10
CA PRO A 91 -13.04 -0.16 -0.04
C PRO A 91 -12.17 -0.20 -1.30
N LEU A 92 -11.90 -1.39 -1.80
CA LEU A 92 -11.14 -1.66 -3.02
C LEU A 92 -12.09 -2.16 -4.11
N GLY A 93 -12.94 -1.28 -4.61
CA GLY A 93 -14.08 -1.64 -5.45
C GLY A 93 -15.14 -2.38 -4.62
N ASP A 94 -15.43 -3.62 -5.00
CA ASP A 94 -16.38 -4.48 -4.27
C ASP A 94 -15.74 -5.29 -3.12
N LEU A 95 -14.44 -5.17 -2.96
CA LEU A 95 -13.67 -5.81 -1.91
C LEU A 95 -13.40 -4.83 -0.76
N THR A 96 -13.01 -5.38 0.37
CA THR A 96 -12.47 -4.62 1.50
C THR A 96 -11.11 -5.20 1.84
N GLY A 97 -10.15 -4.35 2.14
CA GLY A 97 -8.80 -4.77 2.49
C GLY A 97 -8.08 -3.74 3.34
N THR A 98 -6.86 -4.05 3.73
CA THR A 98 -5.93 -3.12 4.40
C THR A 98 -5.02 -2.49 3.35
N VAL A 99 -4.72 -1.21 3.51
CA VAL A 99 -3.78 -0.49 2.65
C VAL A 99 -2.69 0.12 3.52
N ASP A 100 -1.45 -0.26 3.26
CA ASP A 100 -0.25 0.33 3.85
C ASP A 100 0.41 1.22 2.80
N LEU A 101 0.65 2.48 3.16
CA LEU A 101 1.31 3.47 2.31
C LEU A 101 2.63 3.85 2.95
N GLU A 102 3.71 3.81 2.18
CA GLU A 102 5.04 4.21 2.59
C GLU A 102 5.57 5.24 1.58
N ALA A 103 6.03 6.38 2.05
CA ALA A 103 6.66 7.38 1.21
C ALA A 103 7.95 7.89 1.87
N THR A 104 9.00 8.09 1.07
CA THR A 104 10.29 8.60 1.56
C THR A 104 10.77 9.78 0.76
N GLY A 105 11.53 10.67 1.42
CA GLY A 105 12.10 11.84 0.75
C GLY A 105 11.03 12.79 0.20
N ILE A 106 9.99 13.09 1.00
CA ILE A 106 8.84 13.91 0.58
C ILE A 106 9.22 15.39 0.64
N PRO A 107 9.32 16.10 -0.50
CA PRO A 107 9.62 17.51 -0.51
C PRO A 107 8.39 18.33 -0.08
N LEU A 108 8.62 19.44 0.62
CA LEU A 108 7.55 20.41 0.93
C LEU A 108 7.15 21.24 -0.31
N ASP A 109 7.98 21.22 -1.34
CA ASP A 109 7.71 21.82 -2.63
C ASP A 109 7.10 20.76 -3.56
N ALA A 110 5.83 20.93 -3.91
CA ALA A 110 5.08 19.98 -4.73
C ALA A 110 5.59 19.85 -6.18
N GLU A 111 6.47 20.76 -6.64
CA GLU A 111 7.11 20.66 -7.97
C GLU A 111 8.32 19.72 -7.97
N ARG A 112 8.82 19.35 -6.79
CA ARG A 112 9.93 18.42 -6.63
C ARG A 112 9.40 16.98 -6.50
N ALA A 113 10.21 16.03 -6.95
CA ALA A 113 9.86 14.62 -6.84
C ALA A 113 9.99 14.09 -5.40
N VAL A 114 9.03 13.25 -4.99
CA VAL A 114 9.14 12.34 -3.83
C VAL A 114 10.13 11.25 -4.19
N GLY A 115 10.97 10.82 -3.25
CA GLY A 115 11.99 9.80 -3.53
C GLY A 115 11.35 8.47 -3.93
N THR A 116 10.63 7.84 -3.02
CA THR A 116 9.90 6.59 -3.30
C THR A 116 8.50 6.64 -2.72
N VAL A 117 7.56 6.04 -3.41
CA VAL A 117 6.19 5.81 -2.93
C VAL A 117 5.89 4.32 -3.11
N ARG A 118 5.38 3.69 -2.06
CA ARG A 118 4.93 2.30 -2.08
C ARG A 118 3.55 2.20 -1.45
N ALA A 119 2.67 1.47 -2.10
CA ALA A 119 1.36 1.14 -1.55
C ALA A 119 1.20 -0.38 -1.56
N THR A 120 0.87 -0.96 -0.42
CA THR A 120 0.60 -2.40 -0.29
C THR A 120 -0.86 -2.59 0.04
N ALA A 121 -1.61 -3.23 -0.84
CA ALA A 121 -3.00 -3.61 -0.59
C ALA A 121 -3.05 -5.09 -0.23
N THR A 122 -3.66 -5.40 0.92
CA THR A 122 -3.84 -6.77 1.44
C THR A 122 -5.32 -7.09 1.51
N VAL A 123 -5.74 -8.15 0.83
CA VAL A 123 -7.12 -8.63 0.79
C VAL A 123 -7.18 -10.05 1.32
N ASP A 124 -7.95 -10.28 2.36
CA ASP A 124 -8.11 -11.60 2.96
C ASP A 124 -8.93 -12.56 2.07
N GLU A 125 -8.81 -13.85 2.31
CA GLU A 125 -9.51 -14.91 1.57
C GLU A 125 -11.02 -14.69 1.52
N LYS A 126 -11.64 -14.23 2.61
CA LYS A 126 -13.09 -14.03 2.69
C LYS A 126 -13.56 -12.93 1.75
N ASN A 127 -12.74 -11.88 1.61
CA ASN A 127 -13.01 -10.80 0.68
C ASN A 127 -12.74 -11.23 -0.76
N VAL A 128 -11.62 -11.93 -1.03
CA VAL A 128 -11.32 -12.50 -2.36
C VAL A 128 -12.44 -13.45 -2.81
N ALA A 129 -13.00 -14.27 -1.91
CA ALA A 129 -14.10 -15.17 -2.23
C ALA A 129 -15.36 -14.45 -2.76
N LYS A 130 -15.58 -13.18 -2.40
CA LYS A 130 -16.70 -12.37 -2.94
C LYS A 130 -16.58 -12.14 -4.44
N LEU A 131 -15.36 -12.19 -5.01
CA LEU A 131 -15.13 -12.06 -6.45
C LEU A 131 -15.80 -13.16 -7.27
N GLY A 132 -16.11 -14.30 -6.66
CA GLY A 132 -16.83 -15.39 -7.33
C GLY A 132 -18.17 -14.97 -7.93
N GLY A 133 -18.86 -14.01 -7.32
CA GLY A 133 -20.11 -13.47 -7.83
C GLY A 133 -19.97 -12.62 -9.13
N TYR A 134 -18.75 -12.17 -9.44
CA TYR A 134 -18.46 -11.30 -10.60
C TYR A 134 -17.92 -12.06 -11.81
N LEU A 135 -17.50 -13.30 -11.64
CA LEU A 135 -17.04 -14.14 -12.75
C LEU A 135 -18.26 -14.65 -13.53
N SER A 136 -18.71 -13.82 -14.45
CA SER A 136 -19.89 -14.08 -15.28
C SER A 136 -19.73 -15.34 -16.13
N GLY A 137 -20.70 -16.26 -16.00
CA GLY A 137 -20.83 -17.45 -16.86
C GLY A 137 -20.36 -18.76 -16.27
N VAL A 138 -19.80 -18.76 -15.06
CA VAL A 138 -19.46 -19.98 -14.30
C VAL A 138 -19.96 -19.86 -12.86
N ASP A 139 -20.82 -20.76 -12.45
CA ASP A 139 -21.20 -20.86 -11.03
C ASP A 139 -20.01 -21.45 -10.25
N LEU A 140 -19.27 -20.59 -9.54
CA LEU A 140 -18.17 -21.02 -8.70
C LEU A 140 -18.69 -21.58 -7.38
N ASP A 141 -18.17 -22.73 -6.99
CA ASP A 141 -18.47 -23.34 -5.69
C ASP A 141 -17.64 -22.72 -4.56
N SER A 142 -16.36 -22.41 -4.85
CA SER A 142 -15.46 -21.74 -3.89
C SER A 142 -14.29 -21.05 -4.56
N ILE A 143 -13.77 -20.02 -3.86
CA ILE A 143 -12.44 -19.42 -4.12
C ILE A 143 -11.71 -19.47 -2.79
N THR A 144 -10.50 -20.03 -2.76
CA THR A 144 -9.63 -20.09 -1.59
C THR A 144 -8.22 -19.67 -1.95
N LEU A 145 -7.43 -19.24 -0.97
CA LEU A 145 -6.05 -18.84 -1.17
C LEU A 145 -5.12 -19.97 -0.70
N GLY A 146 -4.37 -20.54 -1.66
CA GLY A 146 -3.40 -21.61 -1.43
C GLY A 146 -1.98 -21.11 -1.18
N ASP A 147 -1.00 -21.99 -1.36
CA ASP A 147 0.42 -21.63 -1.26
C ASP A 147 0.90 -21.00 -2.58
N GLY A 148 0.80 -19.69 -2.66
CA GLY A 148 1.13 -18.91 -3.85
C GLY A 148 0.10 -19.02 -4.98
N THR A 149 -1.10 -19.55 -4.71
CA THR A 149 -2.16 -19.75 -5.70
C THR A 149 -3.51 -19.23 -5.21
N ILE A 150 -4.34 -18.85 -6.16
CA ILE A 150 -5.79 -18.69 -5.98
C ILE A 150 -6.43 -19.98 -6.48
N ASP A 151 -7.04 -20.75 -5.59
CA ASP A 151 -7.66 -22.00 -5.91
C ASP A 151 -9.16 -21.78 -6.13
N VAL A 152 -9.63 -22.07 -7.34
CA VAL A 152 -11.01 -21.87 -7.75
C VAL A 152 -11.65 -23.24 -8.00
N ALA A 153 -12.82 -23.48 -7.43
CA ALA A 153 -13.60 -24.69 -7.68
C ALA A 153 -14.96 -24.34 -8.28
N ALA A 154 -15.40 -25.15 -9.22
CA ALA A 154 -16.68 -25.04 -9.88
C ALA A 154 -17.27 -26.42 -10.22
N THR A 155 -18.59 -26.52 -10.29
CA THR A 155 -19.27 -27.71 -10.78
C THR A 155 -19.85 -27.44 -12.15
N VAL A 156 -19.25 -28.06 -13.17
CA VAL A 156 -19.72 -27.97 -14.55
C VAL A 156 -20.86 -28.97 -14.75
N LYS A 157 -22.06 -28.48 -15.09
CA LYS A 157 -23.23 -29.28 -15.41
C LYS A 157 -23.35 -29.47 -16.92
N ALA A 158 -23.21 -30.71 -17.38
CA ALA A 158 -23.37 -31.08 -18.80
C ALA A 158 -24.45 -32.16 -18.92
N LEU A 159 -25.62 -31.80 -19.47
CA LEU A 159 -26.79 -32.68 -19.61
C LEU A 159 -27.21 -33.34 -18.27
N PHE A 160 -26.80 -34.58 -18.03
CA PHE A 160 -27.15 -35.35 -16.83
C PHE A 160 -25.91 -35.56 -15.90
N LEU A 161 -24.79 -35.00 -16.24
CA LEU A 161 -23.53 -35.14 -15.48
C LEU A 161 -23.18 -33.84 -14.80
N SER A 162 -22.76 -33.93 -13.52
CA SER A 162 -22.14 -32.85 -12.79
C SER A 162 -20.68 -33.23 -12.56
N VAL A 163 -19.77 -32.46 -13.10
CA VAL A 163 -18.32 -32.72 -13.02
C VAL A 163 -17.67 -31.63 -12.18
N PRO A 164 -17.12 -31.97 -11.01
CA PRO A 164 -16.35 -31.02 -10.21
C PRO A 164 -15.01 -30.71 -10.91
N VAL A 165 -14.72 -29.43 -11.05
CA VAL A 165 -13.48 -28.93 -11.66
C VAL A 165 -12.88 -27.91 -10.70
N SER A 166 -11.57 -27.97 -10.50
CA SER A 166 -10.86 -26.92 -9.77
C SER A 166 -9.57 -26.54 -10.52
N ALA A 167 -9.14 -25.29 -10.33
CA ALA A 167 -7.92 -24.78 -10.92
C ALA A 167 -7.10 -24.03 -9.87
N ALA A 168 -5.80 -24.28 -9.81
CA ALA A 168 -4.84 -23.48 -9.05
C ALA A 168 -4.23 -22.44 -9.99
N ILE A 169 -4.42 -21.17 -9.69
CA ILE A 169 -4.05 -20.02 -10.52
C ILE A 169 -2.98 -19.22 -9.80
N VAL A 170 -1.87 -18.95 -10.47
CA VAL A 170 -0.79 -18.07 -9.96
C VAL A 170 -1.03 -16.65 -10.47
N PRO A 171 -1.26 -15.67 -9.58
CA PRO A 171 -1.29 -14.28 -9.96
C PRO A 171 0.14 -13.72 -10.06
N THR A 172 0.44 -12.96 -11.11
CA THR A 172 1.71 -12.24 -11.31
C THR A 172 1.45 -10.81 -11.77
N ALA A 173 2.42 -9.93 -11.57
CA ALA A 173 2.42 -8.59 -12.12
C ALA A 173 3.40 -8.55 -13.31
N GLU A 174 2.93 -8.13 -14.48
CA GLU A 174 3.74 -8.05 -15.70
C GLU A 174 3.34 -6.79 -16.48
N ASP A 175 4.26 -5.87 -16.69
CA ASP A 175 4.07 -4.67 -17.52
C ASP A 175 2.78 -3.86 -17.18
N GLY A 176 2.51 -3.66 -15.89
CA GLY A 176 1.31 -2.95 -15.42
C GLY A 176 0.01 -3.75 -15.53
N GLN A 177 0.11 -5.04 -15.85
CA GLN A 177 -1.00 -5.99 -15.92
C GLN A 177 -0.96 -6.94 -14.73
N LEU A 178 -2.13 -7.31 -14.25
CA LEU A 178 -2.33 -8.45 -13.37
C LEU A 178 -2.59 -9.68 -14.27
N VAL A 179 -1.67 -10.64 -14.24
CA VAL A 179 -1.72 -11.84 -15.06
C VAL A 179 -2.08 -13.04 -14.19
N PHE A 180 -3.07 -13.81 -14.61
CA PHE A 180 -3.52 -15.03 -13.96
C PHE A 180 -3.12 -16.23 -14.81
N THR A 181 -2.17 -17.05 -14.32
CA THR A 181 -1.68 -18.23 -15.03
C THR A 181 -2.13 -19.50 -14.32
N PRO A 182 -2.98 -20.32 -14.94
CA PRO A 182 -3.33 -21.63 -14.39
C PRO A 182 -2.10 -22.52 -14.27
N ARG A 183 -1.82 -23.02 -13.06
CA ARG A 183 -0.72 -23.96 -12.78
C ARG A 183 -1.17 -25.41 -12.97
N SER A 184 -2.34 -25.73 -12.47
CA SER A 184 -2.93 -27.06 -12.55
C SER A 184 -4.44 -27.00 -12.61
N VAL A 185 -5.04 -28.00 -13.22
CA VAL A 185 -6.49 -28.20 -13.25
C VAL A 185 -6.80 -29.60 -12.73
N THR A 186 -7.80 -29.70 -11.88
CA THR A 186 -8.30 -30.98 -11.35
C THR A 186 -9.68 -31.21 -11.92
N VAL A 187 -9.91 -32.34 -12.55
CA VAL A 187 -11.20 -32.76 -13.10
C VAL A 187 -11.61 -34.07 -12.45
N ASN A 188 -12.73 -34.08 -11.79
CA ASN A 188 -13.26 -35.25 -11.07
C ASN A 188 -12.23 -35.86 -10.08
N GLY A 189 -11.48 -35.00 -9.37
CA GLY A 189 -10.46 -35.42 -8.40
C GLY A 189 -9.11 -35.85 -8.99
N GLN A 190 -8.92 -35.83 -10.32
CA GLN A 190 -7.66 -36.14 -10.96
C GLN A 190 -6.99 -34.85 -11.44
N VAL A 191 -5.73 -34.65 -11.01
CA VAL A 191 -4.91 -33.52 -11.48
C VAL A 191 -4.50 -33.81 -12.92
N VAL A 192 -4.79 -32.86 -13.80
CA VAL A 192 -4.42 -32.89 -15.22
C VAL A 192 -3.51 -31.72 -15.50
N ASP A 193 -2.38 -31.97 -16.16
CA ASP A 193 -1.48 -30.91 -16.57
C ASP A 193 -2.16 -30.03 -17.63
N VAL A 194 -2.01 -28.70 -17.50
CA VAL A 194 -2.57 -27.75 -18.47
C VAL A 194 -2.00 -27.99 -19.86
N ALA A 195 -0.73 -28.38 -19.97
CA ALA A 195 -0.08 -28.72 -21.23
C ALA A 195 -0.75 -29.93 -21.93
N ASP A 196 -1.13 -30.95 -21.17
CA ASP A 196 -1.81 -32.13 -21.70
C ASP A 196 -3.23 -31.80 -22.17
N LEU A 197 -3.94 -30.93 -21.46
CA LEU A 197 -5.28 -30.47 -21.85
C LEU A 197 -5.24 -29.62 -23.13
N THR A 198 -4.24 -28.76 -23.28
CA THR A 198 -4.10 -27.89 -24.47
C THR A 198 -3.59 -28.60 -25.72
N SER A 199 -2.85 -29.69 -25.56
CA SER A 199 -2.35 -30.51 -26.68
C SER A 199 -3.31 -31.61 -27.15
N GLY A 200 -4.38 -31.89 -26.36
CA GLY A 200 -5.36 -32.94 -26.69
C GLY A 200 -6.40 -32.55 -27.75
N PRO A 201 -7.34 -33.46 -28.08
CA PRO A 201 -8.39 -33.21 -29.07
C PRO A 201 -9.31 -32.01 -28.75
N LEU A 202 -9.37 -31.60 -27.52
CA LEU A 202 -10.10 -30.43 -27.01
C LEU A 202 -9.19 -29.21 -26.79
N GLY A 203 -7.94 -29.28 -27.27
CA GLY A 203 -6.91 -28.27 -26.98
C GLY A 203 -7.29 -26.86 -27.41
N SER A 204 -8.00 -26.68 -28.52
CA SER A 204 -8.47 -25.38 -28.97
C SER A 204 -9.57 -24.76 -28.09
N LEU A 205 -10.35 -25.59 -27.43
CA LEU A 205 -11.31 -25.13 -26.41
C LEU A 205 -10.61 -24.90 -25.08
N ALA A 206 -9.77 -25.83 -24.66
CA ALA A 206 -9.03 -25.76 -23.41
C ALA A 206 -8.11 -24.52 -23.37
N SER A 207 -7.40 -24.19 -24.44
CA SER A 207 -6.51 -23.04 -24.52
C SER A 207 -7.24 -21.69 -24.36
N LYS A 208 -8.51 -21.60 -24.72
CA LYS A 208 -9.31 -20.38 -24.49
C LYS A 208 -9.64 -20.13 -23.02
N PHE A 209 -9.77 -21.20 -22.22
CA PHE A 209 -10.12 -21.13 -20.81
C PHE A 209 -8.91 -21.30 -19.89
N LEU A 210 -7.89 -21.99 -20.33
CA LEU A 210 -6.67 -22.31 -19.58
C LEU A 210 -5.46 -21.47 -19.99
N GLY A 211 -5.59 -20.59 -20.97
CA GLY A 211 -4.57 -19.59 -21.29
C GLY A 211 -4.45 -18.55 -20.19
N SER A 212 -3.27 -17.97 -20.05
CA SER A 212 -3.08 -16.84 -19.13
C SER A 212 -4.06 -15.72 -19.46
N GLN A 213 -4.75 -15.22 -18.45
CA GLN A 213 -5.65 -14.08 -18.56
C GLN A 213 -4.97 -12.85 -17.97
N SER A 214 -4.94 -11.76 -18.70
CA SER A 214 -4.36 -10.52 -18.23
C SER A 214 -5.43 -9.44 -18.06
N PHE A 215 -5.28 -8.66 -17.00
CA PHE A 215 -6.11 -7.51 -16.71
C PHE A 215 -5.24 -6.27 -16.56
N CYS A 216 -5.49 -5.25 -17.38
CA CYS A 216 -4.72 -4.01 -17.33
C CYS A 216 -5.07 -3.21 -16.08
N VAL A 217 -4.19 -3.25 -15.07
CA VAL A 217 -4.35 -2.47 -13.83
C VAL A 217 -3.88 -1.03 -14.03
N ALA A 218 -2.85 -0.82 -14.85
CA ALA A 218 -2.27 0.52 -15.10
C ALA A 218 -3.32 1.55 -15.53
N GLN A 219 -4.36 1.16 -16.28
CA GLN A 219 -5.43 2.07 -16.69
C GLN A 219 -6.25 2.67 -15.53
N TYR A 220 -6.16 2.10 -14.34
CA TYR A 220 -6.83 2.59 -13.13
C TYR A 220 -5.89 3.38 -12.23
N LEU A 221 -4.58 3.21 -12.40
CA LEU A 221 -3.54 3.86 -11.62
C LEU A 221 -3.07 5.16 -12.27
N PRO A 222 -2.57 6.12 -11.48
CA PRO A 222 -1.76 7.21 -12.02
C PRO A 222 -0.54 6.64 -12.74
N SER A 223 -0.12 7.26 -13.85
CA SER A 223 1.04 6.79 -14.64
C SER A 223 2.37 6.87 -13.91
N ALA A 224 2.41 7.56 -12.76
CA ALA A 224 3.57 7.62 -11.86
C ALA A 224 3.67 6.40 -10.92
N VAL A 225 2.67 5.50 -10.92
CA VAL A 225 2.61 4.34 -10.02
C VAL A 225 2.35 3.09 -10.84
N GLU A 226 3.14 2.06 -10.62
CA GLU A 226 3.05 0.78 -11.32
C GLU A 226 2.71 -0.36 -10.35
N LEU A 227 2.06 -1.40 -10.85
CA LEU A 227 1.88 -2.65 -10.11
C LEU A 227 3.22 -3.39 -10.11
N ASP A 228 3.93 -3.36 -8.98
CA ASP A 228 5.25 -3.96 -8.80
C ASP A 228 5.18 -5.48 -8.64
N SER A 229 4.30 -5.94 -7.75
CA SER A 229 4.16 -7.38 -7.51
C SER A 229 2.76 -7.76 -7.02
N VAL A 230 2.41 -9.03 -7.28
CA VAL A 230 1.21 -9.68 -6.73
C VAL A 230 1.59 -11.04 -6.19
N GLN A 231 1.17 -11.34 -4.98
CA GLN A 231 1.50 -12.59 -4.31
C GLN A 231 0.34 -13.06 -3.45
N VAL A 232 0.12 -14.36 -3.42
CA VAL A 232 -0.71 -14.99 -2.38
C VAL A 232 0.21 -15.43 -1.26
N ARG A 233 -0.01 -14.91 -0.07
CA ARG A 233 0.78 -15.22 1.14
C ARG A 233 -0.15 -15.69 2.25
N ARG A 234 -0.03 -16.94 2.66
CA ARG A 234 -0.92 -17.57 3.64
C ARG A 234 -2.38 -17.54 3.14
N ALA A 235 -3.23 -16.74 3.79
CA ALA A 235 -4.64 -16.57 3.43
C ALA A 235 -4.95 -15.15 2.92
N ASP A 236 -3.92 -14.45 2.39
CA ASP A 236 -4.03 -13.07 1.92
C ASP A 236 -3.52 -12.94 0.49
N LEU A 237 -4.22 -12.16 -0.31
CA LEU A 237 -3.77 -11.66 -1.60
C LEU A 237 -3.12 -10.28 -1.37
N VAL A 238 -1.83 -10.19 -1.67
CA VAL A 238 -1.03 -8.98 -1.46
C VAL A 238 -0.65 -8.39 -2.81
N LEU A 239 -1.02 -7.14 -3.03
CA LEU A 239 -0.65 -6.35 -4.22
C LEU A 239 0.27 -5.22 -3.76
N VAL A 240 1.39 -5.05 -4.43
CA VAL A 240 2.34 -3.96 -4.16
C VAL A 240 2.39 -3.05 -5.37
N PHE A 241 2.20 -1.78 -5.12
CA PHE A 241 2.33 -0.71 -6.09
C PHE A 241 3.55 0.14 -5.71
N ALA A 242 4.31 0.57 -6.68
CA ALA A 242 5.51 1.37 -6.46
C ALA A 242 5.61 2.53 -7.46
N GLY A 243 6.24 3.61 -7.02
CA GLY A 243 6.58 4.74 -7.86
C GLY A 243 7.85 5.41 -7.34
N ASP A 244 8.77 5.70 -8.22
CA ASP A 244 10.00 6.41 -7.94
C ASP A 244 9.95 7.81 -8.57
N ASP A 245 10.57 8.79 -7.93
CA ASP A 245 10.66 10.16 -8.41
C ASP A 245 9.28 10.78 -8.77
N VAL A 246 8.26 10.48 -7.97
CA VAL A 246 6.87 10.92 -8.18
C VAL A 246 6.71 12.40 -7.84
N VAL A 247 6.36 13.24 -8.82
CA VAL A 247 6.09 14.68 -8.60
C VAL A 247 4.63 14.86 -8.19
N LEU A 248 4.39 15.25 -6.93
CA LEU A 248 3.04 15.35 -6.34
C LEU A 248 2.12 16.35 -7.08
N GLY A 249 2.68 17.46 -7.60
CA GLY A 249 1.97 18.42 -8.45
C GLY A 249 2.03 18.10 -9.94
N GLY A 250 2.63 16.97 -10.34
CA GLY A 250 2.93 16.65 -11.72
C GLY A 250 1.75 16.04 -12.49
N PRO A 251 1.78 16.10 -13.83
CA PRO A 251 0.74 15.54 -14.68
C PRO A 251 0.65 14.00 -14.58
N ALA A 252 1.73 13.34 -14.20
CA ALA A 252 1.78 11.88 -14.07
C ALA A 252 0.85 11.30 -12.98
N LEU A 253 0.44 12.12 -11.99
CA LEU A 253 -0.59 11.73 -11.02
C LEU A 253 -2.02 11.91 -11.54
N SER A 254 -2.22 12.77 -12.53
CA SER A 254 -3.55 13.03 -13.13
C SER A 254 -3.79 12.23 -14.41
N THR A 255 -2.74 11.74 -15.06
CA THR A 255 -2.83 10.85 -16.22
C THR A 255 -2.84 9.40 -15.78
N LYS A 256 -3.61 8.57 -16.51
CA LYS A 256 -3.63 7.12 -16.24
C LYS A 256 -2.51 6.40 -17.00
N GLY A 257 -2.03 5.31 -16.42
CA GLY A 257 -1.12 4.41 -17.10
C GLY A 257 -1.78 3.67 -18.25
N THR A 258 -0.97 2.97 -19.03
CA THR A 258 -1.41 2.16 -20.16
C THR A 258 -0.68 0.82 -20.13
N CYS A 259 -1.33 -0.23 -20.63
CA CYS A 259 -0.70 -1.53 -20.79
C CYS A 259 -0.32 -1.77 -22.25
N PRO A 260 0.71 -2.59 -22.52
CA PRO A 260 1.01 -3.05 -23.86
C PRO A 260 -0.18 -3.83 -24.45
N SER A 261 -0.40 -3.66 -25.72
CA SER A 261 -1.47 -4.31 -26.50
C SER A 261 -1.03 -5.69 -27.00
#